data_a080b0d73dc45858799eee7f5a65ddf7
#
_entry.id   a080b0d73dc45858799eee7f5a65ddf7
#
_cell.length_a   1.000
_cell.length_b   1.000
_cell.length_c   1.000
_cell.angle_alpha   90.00
_cell.angle_beta   90.00
_cell.angle_gamma   90.00
#
_symmetry.space_group_name_H-M   'P 1'
#
loop_
_entity.id
_entity.type
_entity.pdbx_description
1 polymer ?
#
loop_
_entity_poly.entity_id
_entity_poly.type
_entity_poly.pdbx_seq_one_letter_code
_entity_poly.pdbx_strand_id
1 'polypeptide(L)'
;MSELPIYSGRPMEICDLLNFEQVLGDIPSGAKIVTIEEARSSLPTACALLVQLQSISDSAADLTDELDIILESYDSNHNHVTELADYLASMIHDWHQAVDLLEQTGAKMACLDPGRLEWYGVVDEQLVLYSWTQGEEDIEWYHSIDSSFIARKPLIEA
;
A
#
# COMPACT_ATOMS: atom_id res chain seq x y z
N MET A 1 -5.84 -18.92 9.65
CA MET A 1 -5.24 -18.88 9.41
C MET A 1 -4.54 -18.23 9.68
N SER A 2 -4.00 -18.05 9.98
CA SER A 2 -3.44 -17.71 10.12
C SER A 2 -2.72 -17.16 10.19
N GLU A 3 -2.13 -17.02 10.79
CA GLU A 3 -1.41 -16.70 10.87
C GLU A 3 -0.78 -16.10 10.29
N LEU A 4 -0.80 -15.80 10.20
CA LEU A 4 -0.31 -15.03 9.25
C LEU A 4 0.95 -14.46 9.66
N PRO A 5 1.97 -15.21 9.53
CA PRO A 5 3.31 -14.74 9.82
C PRO A 5 3.66 -13.56 8.98
N ILE A 6 2.89 -13.38 7.95
CA ILE A 6 3.08 -12.23 7.14
C ILE A 6 2.99 -10.96 7.90
N TYR A 7 2.41 -11.01 9.06
CA TYR A 7 2.36 -9.81 9.84
C TYR A 7 3.64 -9.48 10.52
N SER A 8 4.69 -10.08 10.06
CA SER A 8 5.99 -9.60 10.47
C SER A 8 6.19 -8.16 10.03
N GLY A 9 5.28 -7.63 9.22
CA GLY A 9 5.28 -6.22 8.92
C GLY A 9 5.95 -5.84 7.61
N ARG A 10 6.34 -6.81 6.83
CA ARG A 10 7.01 -6.49 5.57
C ARG A 10 6.00 -6.40 4.43
N PRO A 11 5.93 -5.26 3.75
CA PRO A 11 4.98 -5.10 2.64
C PRO A 11 5.14 -6.16 1.56
N MET A 12 6.36 -6.65 1.35
CA MET A 12 6.59 -7.69 0.35
C MET A 12 5.81 -8.95 0.67
N GLU A 13 5.69 -9.27 1.93
CA GLU A 13 4.95 -10.46 2.32
C GLU A 13 3.47 -10.31 2.02
N ILE A 14 2.95 -9.09 2.13
CA ILE A 14 1.57 -8.83 1.78
C ILE A 14 1.37 -9.04 0.30
N CYS A 15 2.28 -8.54 -0.52
CA CYS A 15 2.22 -8.74 -1.95
C CYS A 15 2.29 -10.21 -2.32
N ASP A 16 3.19 -10.94 -1.65
CA ASP A 16 3.36 -12.36 -1.91
C ASP A 16 2.10 -13.13 -1.55
N LEU A 17 1.45 -12.73 -0.47
CA LEU A 17 0.21 -13.37 -0.07
C LEU A 17 -0.88 -13.17 -1.12
N LEU A 18 -1.00 -11.96 -1.64
CA LEU A 18 -1.97 -11.68 -2.69
C LEU A 18 -1.67 -12.50 -3.94
N ASN A 19 -0.39 -12.60 -4.30
CA ASN A 19 -0.01 -13.40 -5.45
C ASN A 19 -0.36 -14.86 -5.23
N PHE A 20 -0.17 -15.34 -4.00
CA PHE A 20 -0.51 -16.71 -3.69
C PHE A 20 -2.00 -16.97 -3.87
N GLU A 21 -2.84 -16.05 -3.44
CA GLU A 21 -4.27 -16.18 -3.62
C GLU A 21 -4.63 -16.20 -5.09
N GLN A 22 -3.94 -15.40 -5.89
CA GLN A 22 -4.18 -15.36 -7.32
C GLN A 22 -3.78 -16.68 -7.97
N VAL A 23 -2.72 -17.27 -7.50
CA VAL A 23 -2.31 -18.59 -8.00
C VAL A 23 -3.42 -19.60 -7.77
N LEU A 24 -4.17 -19.43 -6.69
CA LEU A 24 -5.31 -20.30 -6.42
C LEU A 24 -6.53 -19.95 -7.26
N GLY A 25 -6.43 -18.88 -8.04
CA GLY A 25 -7.48 -18.50 -8.96
C GLY A 25 -8.49 -17.51 -8.43
N ASP A 26 -8.26 -17.00 -7.22
CA ASP A 26 -9.20 -16.08 -6.60
C ASP A 26 -8.69 -14.66 -6.68
N ILE A 27 -9.59 -13.73 -6.98
CA ILE A 27 -9.31 -12.31 -6.88
C ILE A 27 -9.80 -11.88 -5.49
N PRO A 28 -8.99 -11.16 -4.71
CA PRO A 28 -9.43 -10.74 -3.39
C PRO A 28 -10.75 -9.99 -3.44
N SER A 29 -11.55 -10.21 -2.43
CA SER A 29 -12.84 -9.54 -2.33
C SER A 29 -12.64 -8.03 -2.36
N GLY A 30 -13.41 -7.34 -3.20
CA GLY A 30 -13.31 -5.91 -3.33
C GLY A 30 -12.26 -5.46 -4.34
N ALA A 31 -11.49 -6.39 -4.90
CA ALA A 31 -10.53 -6.04 -5.93
C ALA A 31 -11.25 -5.59 -7.19
N LYS A 32 -10.63 -4.64 -7.89
CA LYS A 32 -11.21 -4.03 -9.06
C LYS A 32 -10.28 -4.24 -10.23
N ILE A 33 -10.80 -4.79 -11.31
CA ILE A 33 -10.03 -4.96 -12.54
C ILE A 33 -10.25 -3.74 -13.41
N VAL A 34 -9.17 -3.10 -13.82
CA VAL A 34 -9.26 -1.85 -14.59
C VAL A 34 -8.50 -2.00 -15.90
N THR A 35 -8.81 -1.14 -16.85
CA THR A 35 -8.01 -1.03 -18.08
C THR A 35 -6.76 -0.21 -17.77
N ILE A 36 -5.78 -0.30 -18.66
CA ILE A 36 -4.58 0.50 -18.48
C ILE A 36 -4.90 2.00 -18.52
N GLU A 37 -5.86 2.38 -19.34
CA GLU A 37 -6.28 3.79 -19.40
C GLU A 37 -6.89 4.22 -18.08
N GLU A 38 -7.71 3.38 -17.49
CA GLU A 38 -8.29 3.70 -16.20
C GLU A 38 -7.24 3.80 -15.12
N ALA A 39 -6.28 2.87 -15.12
CA ALA A 39 -5.18 2.89 -14.17
C ALA A 39 -4.38 4.17 -14.32
N ARG A 40 -4.02 4.52 -15.54
CA ARG A 40 -3.25 5.73 -15.79
C ARG A 40 -4.01 6.99 -15.41
N SER A 41 -5.32 7.00 -15.63
CA SER A 41 -6.14 8.14 -15.23
C SER A 41 -6.20 8.30 -13.71
N SER A 42 -6.12 7.21 -12.97
CA SER A 42 -6.17 7.25 -11.52
C SER A 42 -4.81 7.54 -10.89
N LEU A 43 -3.74 7.45 -11.67
CA LEU A 43 -2.38 7.57 -11.12
C LEU A 43 -2.13 8.87 -10.35
N PRO A 44 -2.53 10.06 -10.85
CA PRO A 44 -2.26 11.27 -10.08
C PRO A 44 -2.89 11.23 -8.69
N THR A 45 -4.13 10.78 -8.59
CA THR A 45 -4.82 10.68 -7.31
C THR A 45 -4.16 9.61 -6.43
N ALA A 46 -3.86 8.46 -7.02
CA ALA A 46 -3.24 7.37 -6.28
C ALA A 46 -1.85 7.77 -5.79
N CYS A 47 -1.11 8.51 -6.61
CA CYS A 47 0.21 8.98 -6.24
C CYS A 47 0.14 9.95 -5.06
N ALA A 48 -0.82 10.87 -5.09
CA ALA A 48 -1.01 11.82 -4.00
C ALA A 48 -1.36 11.10 -2.70
N LEU A 49 -2.20 10.07 -2.79
CA LEU A 49 -2.56 9.29 -1.61
C LEU A 49 -1.37 8.49 -1.07
N LEU A 50 -0.53 7.97 -1.96
CA LEU A 50 0.67 7.27 -1.53
C LEU A 50 1.60 8.22 -0.78
N VAL A 51 1.80 9.43 -1.29
CA VAL A 51 2.64 10.42 -0.61
C VAL A 51 2.05 10.76 0.75
N GLN A 52 0.73 10.88 0.83
CA GLN A 52 0.06 11.13 2.10
C GLN A 52 0.30 9.99 3.08
N LEU A 53 0.20 8.74 2.61
CA LEU A 53 0.45 7.58 3.46
C LEU A 53 1.89 7.54 3.94
N GLN A 54 2.83 7.88 3.06
CA GLN A 54 4.24 7.94 3.47
C GLN A 54 4.46 9.00 4.54
N SER A 55 3.81 10.14 4.39
CA SER A 55 3.94 11.22 5.36
C SER A 55 3.33 10.83 6.71
N ILE A 56 2.17 10.19 6.70
CA ILE A 56 1.54 9.72 7.92
C ILE A 56 2.43 8.71 8.62
N SER A 57 3.01 7.79 7.86
CA SER A 57 3.89 6.78 8.42
C SER A 57 5.11 7.39 9.10
N ASP A 58 5.73 8.36 8.45
CA ASP A 58 6.91 9.02 9.02
C ASP A 58 6.55 9.79 10.29
N SER A 59 5.44 10.51 10.26
CA SER A 59 5.00 11.29 11.41
C SER A 59 4.62 10.38 12.58
N ALA A 60 3.97 9.26 12.28
CA ALA A 60 3.58 8.33 13.32
C ALA A 60 4.79 7.68 13.97
N ALA A 61 5.82 7.38 13.18
CA ALA A 61 7.06 6.81 13.73
C ALA A 61 7.73 7.80 14.65
N ASP A 62 7.83 9.08 14.25
CA ASP A 62 8.44 10.10 15.07
C ASP A 62 7.66 10.30 16.37
N LEU A 63 6.33 10.29 16.27
CA LEU A 63 5.48 10.50 17.43
C LEU A 63 5.57 9.31 18.39
N THR A 64 5.70 8.11 17.86
CA THR A 64 5.86 6.92 18.68
C THR A 64 7.17 6.97 19.44
N ASP A 65 8.25 7.39 18.78
CA ASP A 65 9.54 7.53 19.44
C ASP A 65 9.48 8.58 20.55
N GLU A 66 8.80 9.68 20.29
CA GLU A 66 8.65 10.74 21.29
C GLU A 66 7.86 10.23 22.49
N LEU A 67 6.79 9.49 22.23
CA LEU A 67 5.96 8.93 23.28
C LEU A 67 6.75 7.97 24.15
N ASP A 68 7.57 7.11 23.53
CA ASP A 68 8.39 6.17 24.27
C ASP A 68 9.37 6.90 25.20
N ILE A 69 9.96 7.97 24.72
CA ILE A 69 10.90 8.77 25.54
C ILE A 69 10.18 9.40 26.73
N ILE A 70 8.98 9.91 26.49
CA ILE A 70 8.22 10.58 27.54
C ILE A 70 7.75 9.59 28.58
N LEU A 71 7.37 8.38 28.17
CA LEU A 71 6.90 7.35 29.09
C LEU A 71 8.01 6.89 30.04
N GLU A 72 9.29 7.14 29.71
CA GLU A 72 10.37 6.84 30.63
C GLU A 72 10.40 7.80 31.81
N SER A 73 9.83 9.00 31.63
CA SER A 73 9.90 10.05 32.65
C SER A 73 8.56 10.34 33.31
N TYR A 74 7.45 9.98 32.68
CA TYR A 74 6.12 10.34 33.15
C TYR A 74 5.22 9.12 33.19
N ASP A 75 4.20 9.22 34.05
CA ASP A 75 3.13 8.25 34.08
C ASP A 75 2.37 8.22 32.78
N SER A 76 1.76 7.07 32.47
CA SER A 76 0.88 6.96 31.31
C SER A 76 -0.35 7.85 31.44
N ASN A 77 -0.65 8.35 32.62
CA ASN A 77 -1.79 9.25 32.85
C ASN A 77 -1.42 10.72 32.70
N HIS A 78 -0.15 11.02 32.46
CA HIS A 78 0.27 12.40 32.29
C HIS A 78 -0.41 13.02 31.09
N ASN A 79 -0.84 14.27 31.19
CA ASN A 79 -1.57 14.95 30.13
C ASN A 79 -0.81 14.94 28.81
N HIS A 80 0.49 15.13 28.85
CA HIS A 80 1.29 15.15 27.64
C HIS A 80 1.29 13.80 26.95
N VAL A 81 1.37 12.73 27.74
CA VAL A 81 1.29 11.36 27.20
C VAL A 81 -0.07 11.14 26.53
N THR A 82 -1.14 11.57 27.19
CA THR A 82 -2.48 11.43 26.66
C THR A 82 -2.64 12.19 25.35
N GLU A 83 -2.11 13.41 25.29
CA GLU A 83 -2.19 14.22 24.07
C GLU A 83 -1.47 13.55 22.90
N LEU A 84 -0.28 13.01 23.15
CA LEU A 84 0.47 12.35 22.09
C LEU A 84 -0.22 11.07 21.63
N ALA A 85 -0.78 10.33 22.58
CA ALA A 85 -1.50 9.11 22.24
C ALA A 85 -2.75 9.41 21.41
N ASP A 86 -3.47 10.48 21.76
CA ASP A 86 -4.65 10.89 20.99
C ASP A 86 -4.26 11.32 19.59
N TYR A 87 -3.13 12.01 19.46
CA TYR A 87 -2.65 12.46 18.16
C TYR A 87 -2.26 11.26 17.30
N LEU A 88 -1.61 10.27 17.90
CA LEU A 88 -1.25 9.05 17.21
C LEU A 88 -2.50 8.31 16.73
N ALA A 89 -3.53 8.23 17.58
CA ALA A 89 -4.78 7.59 17.19
C ALA A 89 -5.44 8.31 16.01
N SER A 90 -5.34 9.64 15.97
CA SER A 90 -5.85 10.42 14.85
C SER A 90 -5.11 10.10 13.56
N MET A 91 -3.80 9.92 13.65
CA MET A 91 -3.00 9.54 12.47
C MET A 91 -3.39 8.18 11.95
N ILE A 92 -3.67 7.24 12.85
CA ILE A 92 -4.10 5.91 12.45
C ILE A 92 -5.42 5.98 11.70
N HIS A 93 -6.33 6.82 12.18
CA HIS A 93 -7.60 7.04 11.50
C HIS A 93 -7.38 7.62 10.10
N ASP A 94 -6.52 8.62 9.98
CA ASP A 94 -6.21 9.24 8.70
C ASP A 94 -5.59 8.23 7.74
N TRP A 95 -4.75 7.34 8.27
CA TRP A 95 -4.15 6.28 7.47
C TRP A 95 -5.21 5.39 6.85
N HIS A 96 -6.17 4.93 7.68
CA HIS A 96 -7.21 4.06 7.17
C HIS A 96 -8.07 4.75 6.13
N GLN A 97 -8.36 6.03 6.33
CA GLN A 97 -9.11 6.78 5.33
C GLN A 97 -8.36 6.88 4.01
N ALA A 98 -7.06 7.15 4.07
CA ALA A 98 -6.26 7.27 2.86
C ALA A 98 -6.18 5.94 2.13
N VAL A 99 -6.04 4.83 2.86
CA VAL A 99 -6.02 3.51 2.25
C VAL A 99 -7.35 3.23 1.55
N ASP A 100 -8.47 3.53 2.21
CA ASP A 100 -9.78 3.32 1.60
C ASP A 100 -9.94 4.12 0.31
N LEU A 101 -9.50 5.37 0.33
CA LEU A 101 -9.58 6.22 -0.86
C LEU A 101 -8.69 5.67 -1.98
N LEU A 102 -7.51 5.17 -1.62
CA LEU A 102 -6.62 4.58 -2.59
C LEU A 102 -7.28 3.39 -3.27
N GLU A 103 -7.88 2.53 -2.48
CA GLU A 103 -8.53 1.34 -3.03
C GLU A 103 -9.71 1.70 -3.93
N GLN A 104 -10.37 2.81 -3.65
CA GLN A 104 -11.47 3.28 -4.49
C GLN A 104 -10.99 3.67 -5.88
N THR A 105 -9.73 4.04 -6.04
CA THR A 105 -9.17 4.35 -7.35
C THR A 105 -8.88 3.09 -8.15
N GLY A 106 -8.94 1.93 -7.53
CA GLY A 106 -8.57 0.66 -8.15
C GLY A 106 -7.14 0.26 -7.83
N ALA A 107 -6.35 1.17 -7.30
CA ALA A 107 -4.96 0.90 -6.97
C ALA A 107 -4.86 0.20 -5.62
N LYS A 108 -3.77 -0.51 -5.44
CA LYS A 108 -3.40 -1.01 -4.12
C LYS A 108 -1.95 -0.67 -3.88
N MET A 109 -1.62 -0.48 -2.62
CA MET A 109 -0.24 -0.17 -2.24
C MET A 109 0.53 -1.48 -2.13
N ALA A 110 1.46 -1.68 -3.07
CA ALA A 110 2.28 -2.88 -3.06
C ALA A 110 3.46 -2.74 -2.09
N CYS A 111 3.94 -1.51 -1.93
CA CYS A 111 5.04 -1.23 -1.01
C CYS A 111 4.98 0.24 -0.65
N LEU A 112 5.25 0.54 0.60
CA LEU A 112 5.23 1.93 1.08
C LEU A 112 6.56 2.62 0.81
N ASP A 113 7.66 1.92 1.03
CA ASP A 113 8.99 2.50 0.86
C ASP A 113 9.95 1.41 0.39
N PRO A 114 10.37 1.46 -0.89
CA PRO A 114 10.02 2.46 -1.91
C PRO A 114 8.56 2.39 -2.29
N GLY A 115 8.00 3.50 -2.68
CA GLY A 115 6.58 3.55 -3.02
C GLY A 115 6.27 2.78 -4.29
N ARG A 116 5.33 1.85 -4.21
CA ARG A 116 4.88 1.07 -5.35
C ARG A 116 3.37 0.88 -5.29
N LEU A 117 2.76 1.04 -6.44
CA LEU A 117 1.33 0.84 -6.60
C LEU A 117 1.07 -0.19 -7.67
N GLU A 118 -0.02 -0.91 -7.52
CA GLU A 118 -0.42 -1.92 -8.49
C GLU A 118 -1.91 -1.87 -8.73
N TRP A 119 -2.30 -2.26 -9.93
CA TRP A 119 -3.70 -2.35 -10.33
C TRP A 119 -3.92 -3.69 -11.01
N TYR A 120 -5.04 -4.34 -10.71
CA TYR A 120 -5.39 -5.56 -11.42
C TYR A 120 -5.86 -5.20 -12.81
N GLY A 121 -5.36 -5.91 -13.81
CA GLY A 121 -5.76 -5.70 -15.19
C GLY A 121 -5.63 -6.99 -15.98
N VAL A 122 -5.83 -6.88 -17.30
CA VAL A 122 -5.79 -8.02 -18.19
C VAL A 122 -4.88 -7.68 -19.37
N VAL A 123 -3.93 -8.56 -19.66
CA VAL A 123 -3.05 -8.45 -20.81
C VAL A 123 -3.02 -9.83 -21.48
N ASP A 124 -3.31 -9.88 -22.78
CA ASP A 124 -3.32 -11.13 -23.55
C ASP A 124 -4.22 -12.17 -22.89
N GLU A 125 -5.40 -11.71 -22.43
CA GLU A 125 -6.41 -12.57 -21.84
C GLU A 125 -5.98 -13.19 -20.52
N GLN A 126 -4.94 -12.62 -19.88
CA GLN A 126 -4.47 -13.11 -18.60
C GLN A 126 -4.53 -12.00 -17.57
N LEU A 127 -4.89 -12.38 -16.35
CA LEU A 127 -4.91 -11.44 -15.24
C LEU A 127 -3.50 -11.07 -14.85
N VAL A 128 -3.26 -9.77 -14.75
CA VAL A 128 -1.92 -9.24 -14.43
C VAL A 128 -2.05 -8.14 -13.40
N LEU A 129 -0.90 -7.67 -12.93
CA LEU A 129 -0.81 -6.48 -12.10
C LEU A 129 -0.02 -5.44 -12.87
N TYR A 130 -0.68 -4.33 -13.21
CA TYR A 130 0.04 -3.15 -13.69
C TYR A 130 0.88 -2.63 -12.52
N SER A 131 2.10 -2.26 -12.78
CA SER A 131 3.06 -1.92 -11.73
C SER A 131 3.64 -0.55 -11.96
N TRP A 132 3.66 0.24 -10.90
CA TRP A 132 4.23 1.59 -10.94
C TRP A 132 5.08 1.78 -9.69
N THR A 133 6.28 2.31 -9.90
CA THR A 133 7.18 2.64 -8.80
C THR A 133 7.32 4.16 -8.75
N GLN A 134 7.32 4.69 -7.55
CA GLN A 134 7.44 6.13 -7.34
C GLN A 134 8.69 6.65 -8.04
N GLY A 135 8.51 7.66 -8.87
CA GLY A 135 9.55 8.21 -9.71
C GLY A 135 9.39 7.89 -11.18
N GLU A 136 8.58 6.90 -11.52
CA GLU A 136 8.23 6.62 -12.92
C GLU A 136 7.15 7.60 -13.37
N GLU A 137 7.23 8.03 -14.62
CA GLU A 137 6.31 9.06 -15.12
C GLU A 137 4.91 8.54 -15.33
N ASP A 138 4.81 7.27 -15.73
CA ASP A 138 3.51 6.69 -16.03
C ASP A 138 3.59 5.20 -15.75
N ILE A 139 2.44 4.53 -15.87
CA ILE A 139 2.39 3.08 -15.69
C ILE A 139 2.80 2.46 -17.00
N GLU A 140 3.99 1.86 -17.00
CA GLU A 140 4.59 1.31 -18.22
C GLU A 140 4.98 -0.14 -18.07
N TRP A 141 4.65 -0.76 -16.93
CA TRP A 141 5.10 -2.12 -16.63
C TRP A 141 3.96 -2.94 -16.07
N TYR A 142 4.07 -4.24 -16.25
CA TYR A 142 3.15 -5.18 -15.60
C TYR A 142 3.90 -6.47 -15.30
N HIS A 143 3.34 -7.27 -14.42
CA HIS A 143 3.82 -8.63 -14.20
C HIS A 143 2.61 -9.53 -13.98
N SER A 144 2.81 -10.83 -14.21
CA SER A 144 1.72 -11.76 -13.99
C SER A 144 1.44 -11.87 -12.50
N ILE A 145 0.24 -12.33 -12.17
CA ILE A 145 -0.17 -12.38 -10.77
C ILE A 145 0.60 -13.41 -9.98
N ASP A 146 1.25 -14.36 -10.66
CA ASP A 146 2.04 -15.38 -9.99
C ASP A 146 3.54 -15.06 -10.04
N SER A 147 3.91 -13.85 -10.43
CA SER A 147 5.28 -13.40 -10.39
C SER A 147 5.37 -12.13 -9.56
N SER A 148 6.56 -11.57 -9.45
CA SER A 148 6.77 -10.43 -8.58
C SER A 148 7.25 -9.23 -9.38
N PHE A 149 7.41 -8.11 -8.68
CA PHE A 149 7.91 -6.87 -9.24
C PHE A 149 9.20 -7.07 -10.07
N ILE A 150 10.05 -7.99 -9.65
CA ILE A 150 11.32 -8.21 -10.34
C ILE A 150 11.11 -8.71 -11.77
N ALA A 151 10.00 -9.40 -12.00
CA ALA A 151 9.71 -9.97 -13.30
C ALA A 151 8.84 -9.07 -14.17
N ARG A 152 8.85 -7.77 -13.92
CA ARG A 152 8.04 -6.81 -14.69
C ARG A 152 8.39 -6.84 -16.18
N LYS A 153 7.37 -6.66 -17.00
CA LYS A 153 7.50 -6.59 -18.45
C LYS A 153 6.94 -5.26 -18.93
N PRO A 154 7.45 -4.73 -20.04
CA PRO A 154 6.96 -3.45 -20.55
C PRO A 154 5.58 -3.59 -21.20
N LEU A 155 4.73 -2.61 -20.93
CA LEU A 155 3.38 -2.58 -21.50
C LEU A 155 3.37 -2.24 -22.97
N ILE A 156 4.45 -1.70 -23.50
CA ILE A 156 4.49 -1.35 -24.90
C ILE A 156 4.35 -2.56 -25.80
N GLU A 157 4.58 -3.74 -25.22
CA GLU A 157 4.45 -4.98 -25.97
C GLU A 157 3.05 -5.55 -25.93
N ALA A 158 2.18 -4.96 -25.13
CA ALA A 158 0.87 -5.52 -24.88
C ALA A 158 -0.24 -4.95 -25.75
#